data_5c67f76d4978fe05291f8cdcef7dd973
#
_entry.id   5c67f76d4978fe05291f8cdcef7dd973
#
_cell.length_a   1.000
_cell.length_b   1.000
_cell.length_c   1.000
_cell.angle_alpha   90.00
_cell.angle_beta   90.00
_cell.angle_gamma   90.00
#
_symmetry.space_group_name_H-M   'P 1'
#
loop_
_entity.id
_entity.type
_entity.pdbx_description
1 polymer ?
#
loop_
_entity_poly.entity_id
_entity_poly.type
_entity_poly.pdbx_seq_one_letter_code
_entity_poly.pdbx_strand_id
1 'polypeptide(L)'
;MRWGHPCTQDIITVASAICSTDEMDSDPFWARAAANYLASYIAYVLEALPEKERNMASVVRVFEQAGRGQESELFEDLEHDCPESYAVSLFYRAKATARAEKMHSSIMGIIAANILPFSHEGAMRSYQHAEQVDFRSFGREKRALFVKMDDLDHSLSAMTSLFIQQAFAALCDMADESCEGRLSVPVRFMLDDFSNLRLPDFDDVLSVIRSREISCTVICQTVSQLEARYGEAAANSIIGNCDRQIVLAFQDERTARYFSTRAGKTSTTLLETPRGSWWLFCRGERGVLDAAYRLENHPCYQDLLDAIAQSEAERIKISEEELGEFFSREDAILFGDGDVPDEWAWELPDEGTL
;
A
#
# COMPACT_ATOMS: atom_id res chain seq x y z
N MET A 1 -1.61 -16.28 -5.45
CA MET A 1 -1.90 -17.73 -5.56
C MET A 1 -1.30 -18.23 -6.86
N ARG A 2 -0.26 -19.06 -6.78
CA ARG A 2 0.27 -19.74 -7.96
C ARG A 2 -0.66 -20.92 -8.27
N TRP A 3 -1.21 -20.98 -9.49
CA TRP A 3 -2.01 -22.11 -9.98
C TRP A 3 -3.33 -22.41 -9.23
N GLY A 4 -3.96 -21.42 -8.61
CA GLY A 4 -5.22 -21.62 -7.87
C GLY A 4 -5.06 -22.28 -6.48
N HIS A 5 -3.83 -22.63 -6.09
CA HIS A 5 -3.52 -23.15 -4.75
C HIS A 5 -2.66 -22.14 -3.99
N PRO A 6 -2.86 -21.96 -2.68
CA PRO A 6 -2.00 -21.11 -1.86
C PRO A 6 -0.57 -21.67 -1.90
N CYS A 7 0.37 -20.85 -2.39
CA CYS A 7 1.78 -21.21 -2.35
C CYS A 7 2.29 -21.00 -0.92
N THR A 8 2.95 -22.00 -0.37
CA THR A 8 3.52 -21.93 0.98
C THR A 8 4.50 -20.75 1.12
N GLN A 9 5.21 -20.41 0.06
CA GLN A 9 6.12 -19.27 0.02
C GLN A 9 5.37 -17.94 0.14
N ASP A 10 4.20 -17.80 -0.52
CA ASP A 10 3.40 -16.56 -0.47
C ASP A 10 2.87 -16.31 0.93
N ILE A 11 2.47 -17.38 1.66
CA ILE A 11 2.02 -17.28 3.05
C ILE A 11 3.12 -16.70 3.95
N ILE A 12 4.34 -17.23 3.83
CA ILE A 12 5.49 -16.75 4.61
C ILE A 12 5.83 -15.30 4.23
N THR A 13 5.81 -14.97 2.95
CA THR A 13 6.11 -13.61 2.45
C THR A 13 5.11 -12.59 2.99
N VAL A 14 3.80 -12.89 2.94
CA VAL A 14 2.74 -12.02 3.48
C VAL A 14 2.88 -11.86 4.99
N ALA A 15 3.07 -12.95 5.73
CA ALA A 15 3.25 -12.90 7.17
C ALA A 15 4.49 -12.08 7.57
N SER A 16 5.60 -12.24 6.84
CA SER A 16 6.83 -11.49 7.06
C SER A 16 6.65 -10.00 6.77
N ALA A 17 5.94 -9.66 5.70
CA ALA A 17 5.64 -8.27 5.36
C ALA A 17 4.78 -7.58 6.43
N ILE A 18 3.79 -8.29 6.96
CA ILE A 18 2.92 -7.77 8.04
C ILE A 18 3.69 -7.60 9.35
N CYS A 19 4.55 -8.56 9.71
CA CYS A 19 5.30 -8.55 10.96
C CYS A 19 6.64 -7.80 10.89
N SER A 20 6.99 -7.19 9.76
CA SER A 20 8.19 -6.34 9.68
C SER A 20 7.99 -5.12 10.59
N THR A 21 8.80 -5.02 11.65
CA THR A 21 8.70 -3.92 12.63
C THR A 21 9.32 -2.64 12.10
N ASP A 22 8.74 -1.49 12.48
CA ASP A 22 9.28 -0.16 12.13
C ASP A 22 10.54 0.22 12.92
N GLU A 23 10.90 -0.55 13.95
CA GLU A 23 12.03 -0.27 14.82
C GLU A 23 13.31 -0.88 14.24
N MET A 24 14.18 -0.02 13.72
CA MET A 24 15.50 -0.40 13.18
C MET A 24 16.44 -1.05 14.22
N ASP A 25 16.15 -0.89 15.52
CA ASP A 25 16.95 -1.42 16.64
C ASP A 25 16.37 -2.70 17.28
N SER A 26 15.25 -3.24 16.77
CA SER A 26 14.66 -4.45 17.35
C SER A 26 15.40 -5.71 16.86
N ASP A 27 15.58 -6.69 17.77
CA ASP A 27 16.15 -7.99 17.41
C ASP A 27 15.26 -8.67 16.35
N PRO A 28 15.81 -9.00 15.16
CA PRO A 28 15.08 -9.65 14.06
C PRO A 28 14.41 -10.98 14.45
N PHE A 29 14.80 -11.56 15.59
CA PHE A 29 14.19 -12.78 16.11
C PHE A 29 12.70 -12.60 16.36
N TRP A 30 12.29 -11.49 17.00
CA TRP A 30 10.90 -11.26 17.38
C TRP A 30 9.98 -11.11 16.17
N ALA A 31 10.40 -10.34 15.18
CA ALA A 31 9.65 -10.17 13.93
C ALA A 31 9.48 -11.51 13.19
N ARG A 32 10.56 -12.30 13.10
CA ARG A 32 10.50 -13.63 12.46
C ARG A 32 9.65 -14.63 13.24
N ALA A 33 9.71 -14.62 14.58
CA ALA A 33 8.88 -15.48 15.40
C ALA A 33 7.39 -15.12 15.24
N ALA A 34 7.05 -13.83 15.25
CA ALA A 34 5.70 -13.34 14.98
C ALA A 34 5.20 -13.72 13.59
N ALA A 35 6.04 -13.54 12.56
CA ALA A 35 5.72 -13.92 11.19
C ALA A 35 5.44 -15.42 11.05
N ASN A 36 6.21 -16.28 11.72
CA ASN A 36 5.98 -17.72 11.68
C ASN A 36 4.64 -18.12 12.31
N TYR A 37 4.26 -17.50 13.43
CA TYR A 37 2.95 -17.72 14.02
C TYR A 37 1.83 -17.18 13.14
N LEU A 38 1.95 -15.94 12.65
CA LEU A 38 0.96 -15.36 11.75
C LEU A 38 0.78 -16.19 10.47
N ALA A 39 1.87 -16.74 9.94
CA ALA A 39 1.82 -17.65 8.79
C ALA A 39 0.96 -18.90 9.08
N SER A 40 0.98 -19.44 10.30
CA SER A 40 0.12 -20.57 10.66
C SER A 40 -1.36 -20.21 10.67
N TYR A 41 -1.72 -19.02 11.13
CA TYR A 41 -3.11 -18.53 11.08
C TYR A 41 -3.58 -18.22 9.67
N ILE A 42 -2.73 -17.63 8.84
CA ILE A 42 -3.03 -17.43 7.41
C ILE A 42 -3.25 -18.77 6.71
N ALA A 43 -2.36 -19.73 6.93
CA ALA A 43 -2.48 -21.07 6.38
C ALA A 43 -3.76 -21.77 6.85
N TYR A 44 -4.12 -21.64 8.15
CA TYR A 44 -5.35 -22.17 8.72
C TYR A 44 -6.58 -21.63 7.97
N VAL A 45 -6.66 -20.32 7.77
CA VAL A 45 -7.78 -19.70 7.04
C VAL A 45 -7.86 -20.23 5.61
N LEU A 46 -6.73 -20.43 4.95
CA LEU A 46 -6.69 -20.94 3.58
C LEU A 46 -7.06 -22.42 3.46
N GLU A 47 -6.76 -23.24 4.46
CA GLU A 47 -7.03 -24.67 4.45
C GLU A 47 -8.39 -25.03 5.04
N ALA A 48 -8.75 -24.45 6.21
CA ALA A 48 -9.92 -24.82 6.96
C ALA A 48 -11.21 -24.09 6.56
N LEU A 49 -11.12 -22.87 5.97
CA LEU A 49 -12.30 -22.06 5.69
C LEU A 49 -12.73 -22.12 4.21
N PRO A 50 -14.04 -21.94 3.95
CA PRO A 50 -14.56 -21.80 2.58
C PRO A 50 -13.93 -20.64 1.84
N GLU A 51 -13.84 -20.71 0.51
CA GLU A 51 -13.19 -19.70 -0.33
C GLU A 51 -13.66 -18.26 -0.06
N LYS A 52 -14.95 -18.05 0.17
CA LYS A 52 -15.53 -16.73 0.47
C LYS A 52 -15.06 -16.12 1.80
N GLU A 53 -14.56 -16.97 2.70
CA GLU A 53 -14.04 -16.55 4.01
C GLU A 53 -12.51 -16.46 4.05
N ARG A 54 -11.82 -16.76 2.95
CA ARG A 54 -10.36 -16.71 2.85
C ARG A 54 -9.85 -15.28 2.66
N ASN A 55 -9.92 -14.48 3.72
CA ASN A 55 -9.48 -13.09 3.75
C ASN A 55 -8.85 -12.72 5.10
N MET A 56 -8.26 -11.53 5.18
CA MET A 56 -7.58 -11.08 6.41
C MET A 56 -8.53 -10.86 7.59
N ALA A 57 -9.81 -10.56 7.37
CA ALA A 57 -10.78 -10.49 8.46
C ALA A 57 -10.92 -11.83 9.18
N SER A 58 -10.90 -12.93 8.42
CA SER A 58 -10.92 -14.27 9.01
C SER A 58 -9.63 -14.60 9.74
N VAL A 59 -8.47 -14.12 9.27
CA VAL A 59 -7.19 -14.27 9.99
C VAL A 59 -7.26 -13.56 11.35
N VAL A 60 -7.77 -12.32 11.39
CA VAL A 60 -7.98 -11.58 12.64
C VAL A 60 -8.91 -12.36 13.59
N ARG A 61 -10.04 -12.85 13.07
CA ARG A 61 -11.00 -13.64 13.85
C ARG A 61 -10.38 -14.91 14.44
N VAL A 62 -9.61 -15.67 13.65
CA VAL A 62 -8.91 -16.87 14.12
C VAL A 62 -7.86 -16.53 15.18
N PHE A 63 -7.11 -15.45 14.99
CA PHE A 63 -6.16 -14.94 15.97
C PHE A 63 -6.84 -14.57 17.30
N GLU A 64 -7.98 -13.89 17.25
CA GLU A 64 -8.75 -13.55 18.46
C GLU A 64 -9.28 -14.81 19.20
N GLN A 65 -9.72 -15.84 18.47
CA GLN A 65 -10.11 -17.12 19.05
C GLN A 65 -8.92 -17.80 19.75
N ALA A 66 -7.76 -17.81 19.12
CA ALA A 66 -6.52 -18.30 19.72
C ALA A 66 -6.18 -17.56 21.03
N GLY A 67 -6.33 -16.23 21.03
CA GLY A 67 -6.13 -15.39 22.22
C GLY A 67 -7.09 -15.68 23.39
N ARG A 68 -8.24 -16.31 23.13
CA ARG A 68 -9.20 -16.77 24.15
C ARG A 68 -8.87 -18.16 24.71
N GLY A 69 -7.71 -18.72 24.36
CA GLY A 69 -7.25 -20.02 24.83
C GLY A 69 -7.66 -21.22 23.97
N GLN A 70 -8.27 -20.97 22.81
CA GLN A 70 -8.71 -22.01 21.86
C GLN A 70 -7.65 -22.36 20.80
N GLU A 71 -6.44 -21.84 20.95
CA GLU A 71 -5.37 -22.01 19.94
C GLU A 71 -5.06 -23.49 19.66
N SER A 72 -4.83 -24.27 20.71
CA SER A 72 -4.48 -25.69 20.54
C SER A 72 -5.62 -26.50 19.95
N GLU A 73 -6.85 -26.25 20.39
CA GLU A 73 -8.06 -26.92 19.90
C GLU A 73 -8.27 -26.71 18.42
N LEU A 74 -8.13 -25.46 17.93
CA LEU A 74 -8.27 -25.13 16.50
C LEU A 74 -7.31 -25.95 15.60
N PHE A 75 -6.04 -26.07 16.02
CA PHE A 75 -5.05 -26.79 15.21
C PHE A 75 -5.10 -28.31 15.42
N GLU A 76 -5.53 -28.81 16.56
CA GLU A 76 -5.76 -30.23 16.82
C GLU A 76 -6.96 -30.74 16.01
N ASP A 77 -8.04 -29.98 15.90
CA ASP A 77 -9.19 -30.29 15.06
C ASP A 77 -8.80 -30.37 13.58
N LEU A 78 -8.01 -29.37 13.12
CA LEU A 78 -7.50 -29.38 11.75
C LEU A 78 -6.55 -30.54 11.47
N GLU A 79 -5.69 -30.91 12.43
CA GLU A 79 -4.80 -32.08 12.30
C GLU A 79 -5.59 -33.40 12.20
N HIS A 80 -6.70 -33.50 12.94
CA HIS A 80 -7.59 -34.65 12.85
C HIS A 80 -8.21 -34.78 11.46
N ASP A 81 -8.69 -33.65 10.90
CA ASP A 81 -9.38 -33.64 9.60
C ASP A 81 -8.40 -33.70 8.42
N CYS A 82 -7.22 -33.13 8.56
CA CYS A 82 -6.16 -33.06 7.55
C CYS A 82 -4.78 -33.29 8.15
N PRO A 83 -4.32 -34.54 8.32
CA PRO A 83 -3.03 -34.87 8.95
C PRO A 83 -1.80 -34.30 8.24
N GLU A 84 -1.90 -33.95 6.95
CA GLU A 84 -0.83 -33.37 6.16
C GLU A 84 -0.94 -31.82 6.06
N SER A 85 -1.73 -31.18 6.93
CA SER A 85 -1.95 -29.74 6.93
C SER A 85 -0.64 -28.97 7.08
N TYR A 86 -0.43 -28.04 6.17
CA TYR A 86 0.70 -27.11 6.25
C TYR A 86 0.54 -26.12 7.41
N ALA A 87 -0.70 -25.69 7.70
CA ALA A 87 -1.01 -24.82 8.83
C ALA A 87 -0.61 -25.46 10.15
N VAL A 88 -0.95 -26.72 10.37
CA VAL A 88 -0.57 -27.51 11.55
C VAL A 88 0.96 -27.62 11.66
N SER A 89 1.64 -27.91 10.56
CA SER A 89 3.11 -27.97 10.54
C SER A 89 3.77 -26.65 10.93
N LEU A 90 3.26 -25.52 10.42
CA LEU A 90 3.73 -24.17 10.76
C LEU A 90 3.47 -23.86 12.23
N PHE A 91 2.28 -24.18 12.72
CA PHE A 91 1.90 -23.93 14.12
C PHE A 91 2.83 -24.63 15.10
N TYR A 92 3.05 -25.93 14.95
CA TYR A 92 3.94 -26.67 15.86
C TYR A 92 5.39 -26.20 15.78
N ARG A 93 5.87 -25.78 14.62
CA ARG A 93 7.20 -25.17 14.46
C ARG A 93 7.29 -23.84 15.21
N ALA A 94 6.28 -22.98 15.06
CA ALA A 94 6.22 -21.70 15.77
C ALA A 94 6.16 -21.92 17.28
N LYS A 95 5.28 -22.81 17.75
CA LYS A 95 5.12 -23.19 19.17
C LYS A 95 6.41 -23.78 19.77
N ALA A 96 7.16 -24.56 18.99
CA ALA A 96 8.45 -25.09 19.44
C ALA A 96 9.50 -23.99 19.69
N THR A 97 9.42 -22.87 18.97
CA THR A 97 10.31 -21.72 19.13
C THR A 97 9.94 -20.87 20.35
N ALA A 98 8.67 -20.82 20.73
CA ALA A 98 8.14 -19.97 21.81
C ALA A 98 7.64 -20.80 23.00
N ARG A 99 8.47 -21.70 23.53
CA ARG A 99 8.09 -22.61 24.64
C ARG A 99 7.82 -21.89 25.95
N ALA A 100 8.50 -20.76 26.21
CA ALA A 100 8.30 -20.00 27.44
C ALA A 100 7.04 -19.14 27.31
N GLU A 101 6.14 -19.18 28.30
CA GLU A 101 4.89 -18.45 28.32
C GLU A 101 5.06 -16.94 28.08
N LYS A 102 6.08 -16.33 28.69
CA LYS A 102 6.40 -14.91 28.49
C LYS A 102 6.81 -14.60 27.03
N MET A 103 7.56 -15.50 26.42
CA MET A 103 7.98 -15.36 25.02
C MET A 103 6.76 -15.47 24.10
N HIS A 104 5.91 -16.46 24.32
CA HIS A 104 4.65 -16.62 23.58
C HIS A 104 3.78 -15.37 23.69
N SER A 105 3.53 -14.87 24.90
CA SER A 105 2.74 -13.65 25.14
C SER A 105 3.33 -12.43 24.42
N SER A 106 4.66 -12.27 24.40
CA SER A 106 5.32 -11.17 23.67
C SER A 106 5.12 -11.28 22.16
N ILE A 107 5.26 -12.48 21.60
CA ILE A 107 5.04 -12.74 20.17
C ILE A 107 3.59 -12.46 19.79
N MET A 108 2.62 -12.93 20.61
CA MET A 108 1.20 -12.65 20.36
C MET A 108 0.88 -11.16 20.43
N GLY A 109 1.54 -10.40 21.32
CA GLY A 109 1.43 -8.95 21.39
C GLY A 109 1.93 -8.25 20.11
N ILE A 110 3.03 -8.72 19.54
CA ILE A 110 3.58 -8.22 18.28
C ILE A 110 2.59 -8.49 17.13
N ILE A 111 2.06 -9.70 17.05
CA ILE A 111 1.08 -10.05 16.02
C ILE A 111 -0.15 -9.16 16.16
N ALA A 112 -0.70 -9.03 17.37
CA ALA A 112 -1.88 -8.20 17.64
C ALA A 112 -1.70 -6.77 17.15
N ALA A 113 -0.54 -6.15 17.43
CA ALA A 113 -0.23 -4.80 16.98
C ALA A 113 -0.17 -4.70 15.45
N ASN A 114 0.45 -5.68 14.79
CA ASN A 114 0.66 -5.63 13.34
C ASN A 114 -0.58 -6.00 12.52
N ILE A 115 -1.50 -6.83 13.05
CA ILE A 115 -2.74 -7.18 12.34
C ILE A 115 -3.89 -6.19 12.59
N LEU A 116 -3.77 -5.31 13.59
CA LEU A 116 -4.80 -4.34 13.93
C LEU A 116 -5.29 -3.50 12.72
N PRO A 117 -4.42 -2.98 11.85
CA PRO A 117 -4.84 -2.24 10.66
C PRO A 117 -5.79 -3.02 9.74
N PHE A 118 -5.66 -4.34 9.70
CA PHE A 118 -6.50 -5.21 8.85
C PHE A 118 -7.90 -5.48 9.45
N SER A 119 -8.16 -5.06 10.69
CA SER A 119 -9.48 -5.10 11.33
C SER A 119 -10.25 -3.79 11.26
N HIS A 120 -9.65 -2.71 10.77
CA HIS A 120 -10.32 -1.42 10.63
C HIS A 120 -11.46 -1.48 9.62
N GLU A 121 -12.47 -0.63 9.80
CA GLU A 121 -13.68 -0.62 8.98
C GLU A 121 -13.38 -0.46 7.49
N GLY A 122 -12.42 0.41 7.12
CA GLY A 122 -11.99 0.59 5.73
C GLY A 122 -11.40 -0.67 5.11
N ALA A 123 -10.58 -1.41 5.86
CA ALA A 123 -10.03 -2.70 5.43
C ALA A 123 -11.14 -3.75 5.28
N MET A 124 -12.04 -3.83 6.27
CA MET A 124 -13.17 -4.77 6.26
C MET A 124 -14.11 -4.55 5.06
N ARG A 125 -14.37 -3.31 4.69
CA ARG A 125 -15.13 -2.96 3.48
C ARG A 125 -14.44 -3.49 2.21
N SER A 126 -13.10 -3.38 2.12
CA SER A 126 -12.35 -3.87 0.96
C SER A 126 -12.47 -5.38 0.75
N TYR A 127 -12.64 -6.16 1.83
CA TYR A 127 -12.81 -7.63 1.73
C TYR A 127 -14.20 -8.06 1.24
N GLN A 128 -15.18 -7.16 1.28
CA GLN A 128 -16.56 -7.43 0.86
C GLN A 128 -16.78 -7.20 -0.63
N HIS A 129 -15.85 -6.53 -1.32
CA HIS A 129 -15.94 -6.33 -2.75
C HIS A 129 -15.74 -7.64 -3.50
N ALA A 130 -16.67 -7.92 -4.43
CA ALA A 130 -16.63 -9.13 -5.26
C ALA A 130 -15.49 -9.10 -6.30
N GLU A 131 -15.10 -7.91 -6.73
CA GLU A 131 -14.03 -7.72 -7.71
C GLU A 131 -12.68 -7.62 -7.02
N GLN A 132 -11.78 -8.53 -7.38
CA GLN A 132 -10.40 -8.52 -6.95
C GLN A 132 -9.48 -7.96 -8.03
N VAL A 133 -8.42 -7.25 -7.64
CA VAL A 133 -7.43 -6.74 -8.58
C VAL A 133 -6.55 -7.90 -9.06
N ASP A 134 -6.65 -8.23 -10.35
CA ASP A 134 -5.70 -9.14 -11.00
C ASP A 134 -4.45 -8.36 -11.41
N PHE A 135 -3.41 -8.37 -10.57
CA PHE A 135 -2.12 -7.71 -10.87
C PHE A 135 -1.49 -8.21 -12.17
N ARG A 136 -1.65 -9.48 -12.51
CA ARG A 136 -1.06 -10.07 -13.72
C ARG A 136 -1.68 -9.51 -15.00
N SER A 137 -2.91 -9.01 -14.94
CA SER A 137 -3.56 -8.38 -16.09
C SER A 137 -2.83 -7.13 -16.59
N PHE A 138 -2.16 -6.38 -15.70
CA PHE A 138 -1.39 -5.18 -16.06
C PHE A 138 -0.16 -5.49 -16.93
N GLY A 139 0.42 -6.68 -16.81
CA GLY A 139 1.52 -7.12 -17.66
C GLY A 139 1.08 -7.65 -19.04
N ARG A 140 -0.24 -7.78 -19.29
CA ARG A 140 -0.82 -8.28 -20.55
C ARG A 140 -1.61 -7.23 -21.30
N GLU A 141 -2.28 -6.32 -20.60
CA GLU A 141 -3.21 -5.35 -21.13
C GLU A 141 -2.86 -3.94 -20.66
N LYS A 142 -3.19 -2.93 -21.47
CA LYS A 142 -3.04 -1.54 -21.07
C LYS A 142 -4.13 -1.17 -20.07
N ARG A 143 -3.75 -1.05 -18.80
CA ARG A 143 -4.62 -0.69 -17.69
C ARG A 143 -3.98 0.40 -16.83
N ALA A 144 -4.81 1.14 -16.10
CA ALA A 144 -4.36 2.05 -15.05
C ALA A 144 -5.12 1.74 -13.76
N LEU A 145 -4.39 1.76 -12.64
CA LEU A 145 -4.93 1.62 -11.31
C LEU A 145 -4.51 2.83 -10.48
N PHE A 146 -5.48 3.50 -9.89
CA PHE A 146 -5.24 4.62 -8.98
C PHE A 146 -5.55 4.15 -7.56
N VAL A 147 -4.54 4.23 -6.69
CA VAL A 147 -4.67 3.90 -5.27
C VAL A 147 -4.57 5.19 -4.49
N LYS A 148 -5.67 5.60 -3.86
CA LYS A 148 -5.70 6.77 -3.01
C LYS A 148 -5.43 6.35 -1.57
N MET A 149 -4.44 6.99 -0.94
CA MET A 149 -4.20 6.94 0.50
C MET A 149 -4.71 8.24 1.14
N ASP A 150 -5.10 8.16 2.40
CA ASP A 150 -5.41 9.35 3.17
C ASP A 150 -4.10 9.95 3.69
N ASP A 151 -3.95 11.27 3.55
CA ASP A 151 -2.73 11.98 3.94
C ASP A 151 -2.60 12.15 5.46
N LEU A 152 -3.72 12.07 6.19
CA LEU A 152 -3.78 12.25 7.63
C LEU A 152 -4.01 10.93 8.38
N ASP A 153 -4.70 9.98 7.77
CA ASP A 153 -4.99 8.67 8.35
C ASP A 153 -4.06 7.59 7.77
N HIS A 154 -3.01 7.28 8.49
CA HIS A 154 -2.06 6.24 8.13
C HIS A 154 -2.49 4.82 8.57
N SER A 155 -3.72 4.65 9.08
CA SER A 155 -4.21 3.37 9.59
C SER A 155 -4.16 2.24 8.56
N LEU A 156 -4.30 2.56 7.27
CA LEU A 156 -4.26 1.60 6.17
C LEU A 156 -2.92 1.53 5.43
N SER A 157 -1.88 2.25 5.88
CA SER A 157 -0.58 2.28 5.20
C SER A 157 0.08 0.91 5.10
N ALA A 158 -0.06 0.08 6.14
CA ALA A 158 0.44 -1.30 6.13
C ALA A 158 -0.25 -2.15 5.06
N MET A 159 -1.57 -1.99 4.89
CA MET A 159 -2.34 -2.69 3.87
C MET A 159 -1.94 -2.21 2.46
N THR A 160 -1.75 -0.92 2.26
CA THR A 160 -1.29 -0.35 0.99
C THR A 160 0.13 -0.81 0.65
N SER A 161 1.03 -0.85 1.62
CA SER A 161 2.39 -1.36 1.43
C SER A 161 2.38 -2.83 1.02
N LEU A 162 1.58 -3.66 1.69
CA LEU A 162 1.40 -5.08 1.33
C LEU A 162 0.81 -5.23 -0.08
N PHE A 163 -0.19 -4.42 -0.44
CA PHE A 163 -0.81 -4.41 -1.77
C PHE A 163 0.21 -4.12 -2.87
N ILE A 164 1.04 -3.09 -2.71
CA ILE A 164 2.09 -2.73 -3.66
C ILE A 164 3.16 -3.83 -3.74
N GLN A 165 3.57 -4.40 -2.62
CA GLN A 165 4.53 -5.50 -2.57
C GLN A 165 4.02 -6.73 -3.34
N GLN A 166 2.75 -7.08 -3.16
CA GLN A 166 2.13 -8.19 -3.91
C GLN A 166 2.02 -7.89 -5.40
N ALA A 167 1.76 -6.64 -5.79
CA ALA A 167 1.78 -6.25 -7.19
C ALA A 167 3.15 -6.47 -7.83
N PHE A 168 4.24 -6.04 -7.16
CA PHE A 168 5.60 -6.31 -7.64
C PHE A 168 5.88 -7.81 -7.75
N ALA A 169 5.56 -8.59 -6.73
CA ALA A 169 5.79 -10.03 -6.73
C ALA A 169 5.04 -10.73 -7.88
N ALA A 170 3.74 -10.45 -8.06
CA ALA A 170 2.92 -11.05 -9.10
C ALA A 170 3.41 -10.70 -10.52
N LEU A 171 3.87 -9.47 -10.74
CA LEU A 171 4.40 -9.02 -12.03
C LEU A 171 5.79 -9.59 -12.31
N CYS A 172 6.66 -9.67 -11.30
CA CYS A 172 7.96 -10.31 -11.42
C CYS A 172 7.82 -11.81 -11.74
N ASP A 173 6.97 -12.52 -11.01
CA ASP A 173 6.68 -13.94 -11.27
C ASP A 173 6.14 -14.15 -12.70
N MET A 174 5.23 -13.27 -13.14
CA MET A 174 4.71 -13.33 -14.50
C MET A 174 5.79 -13.11 -15.56
N ALA A 175 6.70 -12.17 -15.33
CA ALA A 175 7.81 -11.92 -16.23
C ALA A 175 8.75 -13.14 -16.30
N ASP A 176 9.05 -13.74 -15.14
CA ASP A 176 9.95 -14.91 -15.04
C ASP A 176 9.33 -16.18 -15.68
N GLU A 177 7.99 -16.30 -15.69
CA GLU A 177 7.28 -17.36 -16.40
C GLU A 177 7.26 -17.17 -17.93
N SER A 178 7.52 -15.96 -18.43
CA SER A 178 7.53 -15.69 -19.87
C SER A 178 8.80 -16.21 -20.54
N CYS A 179 8.71 -16.63 -21.80
CA CYS A 179 9.86 -17.12 -22.57
C CYS A 179 10.97 -16.05 -22.73
N GLU A 180 10.61 -14.77 -22.65
CA GLU A 180 11.54 -13.66 -22.83
C GLU A 180 12.06 -13.10 -21.49
N GLY A 181 11.60 -13.60 -20.35
CA GLY A 181 11.94 -13.10 -19.02
C GLY A 181 11.41 -11.70 -18.72
N ARG A 182 10.40 -11.24 -19.44
CA ARG A 182 9.84 -9.89 -19.33
C ARG A 182 8.34 -9.84 -19.61
N LEU A 183 7.69 -8.77 -19.16
CA LEU A 183 6.28 -8.51 -19.42
C LEU A 183 6.07 -8.12 -20.88
N SER A 184 4.92 -8.52 -21.45
CA SER A 184 4.51 -8.11 -22.80
C SER A 184 4.02 -6.66 -22.85
N VAL A 185 3.44 -6.15 -21.78
CA VAL A 185 3.08 -4.75 -21.59
C VAL A 185 3.92 -4.19 -20.45
N PRO A 186 4.77 -3.15 -20.70
CA PRO A 186 5.55 -2.53 -19.64
C PRO A 186 4.67 -1.92 -18.56
N VAL A 187 5.03 -2.13 -17.29
CA VAL A 187 4.30 -1.59 -16.14
C VAL A 187 5.12 -0.51 -15.45
N ARG A 188 4.47 0.61 -15.14
CA ARG A 188 5.08 1.71 -14.40
C ARG A 188 4.36 1.95 -13.09
N PHE A 189 5.09 1.88 -12.00
CA PHE A 189 4.65 2.32 -10.68
C PHE A 189 4.99 3.80 -10.50
N MET A 190 4.00 4.60 -10.08
CA MET A 190 4.17 5.99 -9.69
C MET A 190 3.86 6.07 -8.19
N LEU A 191 4.90 6.12 -7.36
CA LEU A 191 4.78 6.09 -5.90
C LEU A 191 5.00 7.50 -5.37
N ASP A 192 3.90 8.23 -5.20
CA ASP A 192 3.89 9.55 -4.58
C ASP A 192 3.95 9.44 -3.06
N ASP A 193 4.47 10.46 -2.40
CA ASP A 193 4.71 10.49 -0.95
C ASP A 193 5.34 9.20 -0.41
N PHE A 194 6.34 8.70 -1.15
CA PHE A 194 6.95 7.38 -0.93
C PHE A 194 7.49 7.19 0.49
N SER A 195 7.89 8.25 1.17
CA SER A 195 8.30 8.20 2.57
C SER A 195 7.18 7.77 3.53
N ASN A 196 5.92 7.80 3.12
CA ASN A 196 4.78 7.30 3.91
C ASN A 196 4.56 5.80 3.72
N LEU A 197 5.17 5.20 2.70
CA LEU A 197 5.12 3.76 2.43
C LEU A 197 6.31 3.05 3.07
N ARG A 198 6.10 1.80 3.46
CA ARG A 198 7.17 0.91 3.88
C ARG A 198 7.11 -0.38 3.05
N LEU A 199 7.99 -0.47 2.09
CA LEU A 199 8.17 -1.65 1.26
C LEU A 199 9.45 -2.35 1.71
N PRO A 200 9.37 -3.50 2.41
CA PRO A 200 10.55 -4.26 2.78
C PRO A 200 11.39 -4.62 1.55
N ASP A 201 12.72 -4.55 1.68
CA ASP A 201 13.69 -4.92 0.65
C ASP A 201 13.45 -4.22 -0.71
N PHE A 202 12.90 -2.99 -0.67
CA PHE A 202 12.52 -2.26 -1.89
C PHE A 202 13.73 -1.92 -2.78
N ASP A 203 14.89 -1.69 -2.20
CA ASP A 203 16.14 -1.49 -2.94
C ASP A 203 16.55 -2.74 -3.73
N ASP A 204 16.32 -3.94 -3.20
CA ASP A 204 16.50 -5.20 -3.92
C ASP A 204 15.48 -5.33 -5.06
N VAL A 205 14.20 -4.99 -4.81
CA VAL A 205 13.16 -4.96 -5.84
C VAL A 205 13.60 -4.05 -7.00
N LEU A 206 14.03 -2.82 -6.73
CA LEU A 206 14.49 -1.88 -7.77
C LEU A 206 15.66 -2.42 -8.60
N SER A 207 16.52 -3.24 -8.01
CA SER A 207 17.68 -3.81 -8.70
C SER A 207 17.30 -4.83 -9.79
N VAL A 208 16.14 -5.50 -9.65
CA VAL A 208 15.74 -6.63 -10.50
C VAL A 208 14.59 -6.31 -11.47
N ILE A 209 13.75 -5.32 -11.19
CA ILE A 209 12.53 -5.06 -11.98
C ILE A 209 12.81 -4.54 -13.40
N ARG A 210 13.94 -3.86 -13.60
CA ARG A 210 14.30 -3.25 -14.89
C ARG A 210 14.31 -4.25 -16.06
N SER A 211 14.91 -5.42 -15.85
CA SER A 211 14.99 -6.46 -16.89
C SER A 211 13.63 -7.06 -17.24
N ARG A 212 12.63 -6.88 -16.38
CA ARG A 212 11.28 -7.41 -16.49
C ARG A 212 10.27 -6.46 -17.13
N GLU A 213 10.73 -5.33 -17.66
CA GLU A 213 9.89 -4.24 -18.20
C GLU A 213 8.97 -3.60 -17.11
N ILE A 214 9.45 -3.60 -15.87
CA ILE A 214 8.81 -2.91 -14.76
C ILE A 214 9.68 -1.71 -14.40
N SER A 215 9.07 -0.54 -14.27
CA SER A 215 9.75 0.69 -13.86
C SER A 215 9.04 1.35 -12.69
N CYS A 216 9.80 2.09 -11.88
CA CYS A 216 9.27 2.78 -10.73
C CYS A 216 9.70 4.25 -10.74
N THR A 217 8.76 5.14 -10.46
CA THR A 217 9.00 6.54 -10.15
C THR A 217 8.69 6.75 -8.68
N VAL A 218 9.69 7.15 -7.92
CA VAL A 218 9.60 7.40 -6.48
C VAL A 218 9.61 8.91 -6.26
N ILE A 219 8.61 9.43 -5.57
CA ILE A 219 8.51 10.85 -5.23
C ILE A 219 8.60 10.98 -3.72
N CYS A 220 9.55 11.77 -3.24
CA CYS A 220 9.74 12.05 -1.83
C CYS A 220 10.16 13.51 -1.62
N GLN A 221 9.91 14.04 -0.45
CA GLN A 221 10.16 15.46 -0.17
C GLN A 221 11.64 15.73 0.10
N THR A 222 12.32 14.86 0.85
CA THR A 222 13.74 15.01 1.20
C THR A 222 14.46 13.66 1.27
N VAL A 223 15.77 13.67 1.09
CA VAL A 223 16.64 12.51 1.35
C VAL A 223 16.56 12.10 2.82
N SER A 224 16.48 13.07 3.73
CA SER A 224 16.42 12.83 5.17
C SER A 224 15.18 12.01 5.57
N GLN A 225 14.03 12.28 4.96
CA GLN A 225 12.82 11.47 5.21
C GLN A 225 12.96 10.04 4.69
N LEU A 226 13.57 9.87 3.51
CA LEU A 226 13.83 8.55 2.95
C LEU A 226 14.80 7.75 3.85
N GLU A 227 15.87 8.38 4.35
CA GLU A 227 16.80 7.77 5.29
C GLU A 227 16.16 7.41 6.63
N ALA A 228 15.30 8.28 7.15
CA ALA A 228 14.55 8.00 8.38
C ALA A 228 13.61 6.78 8.23
N ARG A 229 13.07 6.57 7.03
CA ARG A 229 12.12 5.48 6.76
C ARG A 229 12.79 4.16 6.45
N TYR A 230 13.85 4.18 5.65
CA TYR A 230 14.50 2.97 5.10
C TYR A 230 15.90 2.71 5.69
N GLY A 231 16.45 3.66 6.43
CA GLY A 231 17.86 3.65 6.84
C GLY A 231 18.77 4.21 5.75
N GLU A 232 19.95 4.71 6.14
CA GLU A 232 20.90 5.39 5.25
C GLU A 232 21.35 4.48 4.08
N ALA A 233 21.65 3.22 4.35
CA ALA A 233 22.15 2.29 3.35
C ALA A 233 21.10 1.98 2.27
N ALA A 234 19.87 1.63 2.66
CA ALA A 234 18.78 1.34 1.73
C ALA A 234 18.34 2.61 0.98
N ALA A 235 18.26 3.77 1.65
CA ALA A 235 17.94 5.03 1.00
C ALA A 235 18.97 5.38 -0.11
N ASN A 236 20.26 5.22 0.16
CA ASN A 236 21.31 5.40 -0.83
C ASN A 236 21.21 4.41 -1.99
N SER A 237 20.85 3.16 -1.71
CA SER A 237 20.62 2.13 -2.73
C SER A 237 19.40 2.48 -3.60
N ILE A 238 18.28 2.90 -3.00
CA ILE A 238 17.07 3.35 -3.72
C ILE A 238 17.40 4.50 -4.67
N ILE A 239 18.05 5.57 -4.15
CA ILE A 239 18.42 6.72 -4.98
C ILE A 239 19.42 6.31 -6.08
N GLY A 240 20.38 5.42 -5.74
CA GLY A 240 21.38 4.93 -6.68
C GLY A 240 20.81 4.08 -7.82
N ASN A 241 19.69 3.38 -7.59
CA ASN A 241 18.97 2.63 -8.61
C ASN A 241 18.10 3.51 -9.53
N CYS A 242 17.87 4.78 -9.17
CA CYS A 242 17.18 5.74 -10.02
C CYS A 242 18.15 6.36 -11.03
N ASP A 243 18.08 5.97 -12.29
CA ASP A 243 18.93 6.48 -13.37
C ASP A 243 18.75 7.98 -13.61
N ARG A 244 17.54 8.48 -13.39
CA ARG A 244 17.17 9.89 -13.51
C ARG A 244 16.61 10.38 -12.20
N GLN A 245 17.12 11.51 -11.73
CA GLN A 245 16.68 12.14 -10.49
C GLN A 245 16.39 13.61 -10.78
N ILE A 246 15.20 14.05 -10.38
CA ILE A 246 14.74 15.44 -10.56
C ILE A 246 14.58 16.03 -9.17
N VAL A 247 15.24 17.14 -8.89
CA VAL A 247 15.14 17.87 -7.63
C VAL A 247 14.54 19.25 -7.91
N LEU A 248 13.32 19.47 -7.43
CA LEU A 248 12.57 20.72 -7.68
C LEU A 248 13.05 21.87 -6.79
N ALA A 249 13.50 21.56 -5.58
CA ALA A 249 14.07 22.50 -4.63
C ALA A 249 14.86 21.76 -3.56
N PHE A 250 15.82 22.43 -2.96
CA PHE A 250 16.56 21.91 -1.81
C PHE A 250 16.07 22.68 -0.57
N GLN A 251 15.40 21.98 0.35
CA GLN A 251 14.85 22.59 1.56
C GLN A 251 15.69 22.29 2.81
N ASP A 252 16.49 21.23 2.76
CA ASP A 252 17.36 20.82 3.85
C ASP A 252 18.82 20.67 3.37
N GLU A 253 19.75 20.95 4.30
CA GLU A 253 21.17 20.91 4.00
C GLU A 253 21.68 19.50 3.67
N ARG A 254 21.08 18.44 4.24
CA ARG A 254 21.51 17.07 3.99
C ARG A 254 21.22 16.67 2.54
N THR A 255 20.02 16.97 2.04
CA THR A 255 19.68 16.76 0.61
C THR A 255 20.59 17.60 -0.30
N ALA A 256 20.80 18.88 0.00
CA ALA A 256 21.69 19.73 -0.77
C ALA A 256 23.14 19.20 -0.78
N ARG A 257 23.64 18.72 0.34
CA ARG A 257 24.97 18.12 0.46
C ARG A 257 25.08 16.82 -0.34
N TYR A 258 24.05 15.97 -0.29
CA TYR A 258 24.00 14.73 -1.07
C TYR A 258 24.22 14.97 -2.56
N PHE A 259 23.56 15.97 -3.12
CA PHE A 259 23.64 16.28 -4.56
C PHE A 259 24.79 17.22 -4.94
N SER A 260 25.46 17.88 -4.00
CA SER A 260 26.47 18.93 -4.24
C SER A 260 27.62 18.46 -5.15
N THR A 261 28.16 17.28 -4.89
CA THR A 261 29.27 16.71 -5.68
C THR A 261 28.85 16.48 -7.12
N ARG A 262 27.66 15.90 -7.35
CA ARG A 262 27.14 15.61 -8.69
C ARG A 262 26.75 16.87 -9.45
N ALA A 263 26.25 17.89 -8.77
CA ALA A 263 25.97 19.21 -9.35
C ALA A 263 27.28 19.98 -9.63
N GLY A 264 28.38 19.65 -8.96
CA GLY A 264 29.61 20.42 -8.98
C GLY A 264 29.40 21.83 -8.41
N LYS A 265 28.56 21.93 -7.37
CA LYS A 265 28.17 23.16 -6.67
C LYS A 265 28.28 22.96 -5.17
N THR A 266 28.32 24.05 -4.42
CA THR A 266 28.24 24.00 -2.95
C THR A 266 26.79 23.71 -2.51
N SER A 267 26.60 23.16 -1.32
CA SER A 267 25.25 22.97 -0.75
C SER A 267 24.50 24.29 -0.63
N THR A 268 25.18 25.37 -0.26
CA THR A 268 24.59 26.72 -0.22
C THR A 268 24.04 27.16 -1.56
N THR A 269 24.80 26.96 -2.66
CA THR A 269 24.31 27.29 -4.01
C THR A 269 23.09 26.48 -4.40
N LEU A 270 22.98 25.22 -3.97
CA LEU A 270 21.82 24.38 -4.25
C LEU A 270 20.59 24.84 -3.47
N LEU A 271 20.76 25.23 -2.21
CA LEU A 271 19.68 25.82 -1.37
C LEU A 271 19.13 27.12 -1.97
N GLU A 272 19.92 27.84 -2.74
CA GLU A 272 19.54 29.09 -3.45
C GLU A 272 18.94 28.84 -4.84
N THR A 273 18.57 27.59 -5.18
CA THR A 273 17.96 27.27 -6.46
C THR A 273 16.69 28.10 -6.70
N PRO A 274 16.59 28.85 -7.81
CA PRO A 274 15.45 29.72 -8.08
C PRO A 274 14.13 28.93 -8.19
N ARG A 275 13.04 29.52 -7.71
CA ARG A 275 11.70 28.95 -7.91
C ARG A 275 11.40 28.81 -9.41
N GLY A 276 10.76 27.70 -9.78
CA GLY A 276 10.46 27.39 -11.19
C GLY A 276 11.65 26.83 -11.96
N SER A 277 12.71 26.43 -11.26
CA SER A 277 13.83 25.68 -11.81
C SER A 277 13.96 24.34 -11.09
N TRP A 278 14.54 23.36 -11.77
CA TRP A 278 14.86 22.06 -11.22
C TRP A 278 16.27 21.62 -11.60
N TRP A 279 16.82 20.75 -10.80
CA TRP A 279 18.05 20.04 -11.12
C TRP A 279 17.73 18.66 -11.69
N LEU A 280 18.29 18.35 -12.85
CA LEU A 280 18.24 17.05 -13.48
C LEU A 280 19.59 16.35 -13.33
N PHE A 281 19.58 15.16 -12.76
CA PHE A 281 20.75 14.30 -12.62
C PHE A 281 20.50 13.01 -13.40
N CYS A 282 21.34 12.75 -14.39
CA CYS A 282 21.35 11.49 -15.14
C CYS A 282 22.57 10.67 -14.76
N ARG A 283 22.47 9.35 -14.87
CA ARG A 283 23.60 8.46 -14.61
C ARG A 283 24.75 8.75 -15.56
N GLY A 284 25.95 8.98 -15.00
CA GLY A 284 27.17 9.27 -15.76
C GLY A 284 27.30 10.70 -16.25
N GLU A 285 26.34 11.56 -15.94
CA GLU A 285 26.35 12.97 -16.34
C GLU A 285 26.43 13.90 -15.13
N ARG A 286 26.91 15.11 -15.36
CA ARG A 286 26.87 16.19 -14.38
C ARG A 286 25.46 16.73 -14.28
N GLY A 287 25.03 17.08 -13.05
CA GLY A 287 23.72 17.70 -12.84
C GLY A 287 23.54 19.00 -13.64
N VAL A 288 22.39 19.17 -14.24
CA VAL A 288 21.99 20.31 -15.05
C VAL A 288 20.86 21.05 -14.38
N LEU A 289 20.99 22.39 -14.25
CA LEU A 289 19.89 23.26 -13.82
C LEU A 289 19.09 23.66 -15.06
N ASP A 290 17.79 23.43 -15.04
CA ASP A 290 16.87 23.75 -16.13
C ASP A 290 15.59 24.41 -15.60
N ALA A 291 14.80 25.01 -16.49
CA ALA A 291 13.49 25.53 -16.15
C ALA A 291 12.51 24.37 -15.89
N ALA A 292 11.74 24.46 -14.81
CA ALA A 292 10.72 23.48 -14.52
C ALA A 292 9.66 23.47 -15.63
N TYR A 293 9.28 22.29 -16.09
CA TYR A 293 8.22 22.13 -17.07
C TYR A 293 6.90 22.62 -16.48
N ARG A 294 6.20 23.45 -17.24
CA ARG A 294 4.87 23.94 -16.84
C ARG A 294 3.80 23.03 -17.43
N LEU A 295 2.92 22.55 -16.55
CA LEU A 295 1.85 21.63 -16.92
C LEU A 295 0.93 22.21 -18.01
N GLU A 296 0.74 23.54 -17.99
CA GLU A 296 -0.06 24.28 -18.96
C GLU A 296 0.47 24.14 -20.42
N ASN A 297 1.75 23.80 -20.57
CA ASN A 297 2.37 23.57 -21.87
C ASN A 297 2.18 22.13 -22.38
N HIS A 298 1.56 21.24 -21.58
CA HIS A 298 1.35 19.86 -22.01
C HIS A 298 0.24 19.79 -23.07
N PRO A 299 0.42 19.02 -24.17
CA PRO A 299 -0.57 18.91 -25.23
C PRO A 299 -1.97 18.50 -24.77
N CYS A 300 -2.06 17.65 -23.74
CA CYS A 300 -3.33 17.18 -23.17
C CYS A 300 -3.78 18.02 -21.95
N TYR A 301 -3.26 19.24 -21.76
CA TYR A 301 -3.65 20.05 -20.59
C TYR A 301 -5.14 20.41 -20.61
N GLN A 302 -5.67 20.76 -21.79
CA GLN A 302 -7.09 21.07 -21.93
C GLN A 302 -7.96 19.84 -21.66
N ASP A 303 -7.56 18.67 -22.17
CA ASP A 303 -8.28 17.41 -21.92
C ASP A 303 -8.35 17.09 -20.42
N LEU A 304 -7.27 17.40 -19.69
CA LEU A 304 -7.23 17.25 -18.22
C LEU A 304 -8.22 18.19 -17.53
N LEU A 305 -8.26 19.47 -17.94
CA LEU A 305 -9.20 20.44 -17.35
C LEU A 305 -10.65 20.05 -17.61
N ASP A 306 -10.95 19.59 -18.84
CA ASP A 306 -12.28 19.15 -19.22
C ASP A 306 -12.70 17.90 -18.42
N ALA A 307 -11.77 16.96 -18.19
CA ALA A 307 -12.02 15.77 -17.36
C ALA A 307 -12.25 16.14 -15.89
N ILE A 308 -11.51 17.10 -15.34
CA ILE A 308 -11.72 17.60 -13.96
C ILE A 308 -13.10 18.24 -13.84
N ALA A 309 -13.47 19.13 -14.76
CA ALA A 309 -14.76 19.78 -14.76
C ALA A 309 -15.94 18.77 -14.85
N GLN A 310 -15.82 17.74 -15.67
CA GLN A 310 -16.80 16.66 -15.77
C GLN A 310 -16.91 15.87 -14.47
N SER A 311 -15.77 15.51 -13.87
CA SER A 311 -15.75 14.77 -12.60
C SER A 311 -16.36 15.59 -11.44
N GLU A 312 -16.11 16.90 -11.40
CA GLU A 312 -16.70 17.78 -10.40
C GLU A 312 -18.23 17.89 -10.59
N ALA A 313 -18.69 18.02 -11.84
CA ALA A 313 -20.11 18.06 -12.15
C ALA A 313 -20.83 16.74 -11.79
N GLU A 314 -20.19 15.58 -12.00
CA GLU A 314 -20.72 14.29 -11.60
C GLU A 314 -20.78 14.15 -10.06
N ARG A 315 -19.76 14.61 -9.34
CA ARG A 315 -19.74 14.59 -7.87
C ARG A 315 -20.84 15.45 -7.28
N ILE A 316 -21.11 16.63 -7.86
CA ILE A 316 -22.20 17.50 -7.42
C ILE A 316 -23.53 16.80 -7.61
N LYS A 317 -23.78 16.16 -8.78
CA LYS A 317 -25.01 15.41 -9.03
C LYS A 317 -25.24 14.26 -8.05
N ILE A 318 -24.20 13.45 -7.79
CA ILE A 318 -24.29 12.34 -6.83
C ILE A 318 -24.59 12.89 -5.43
N SER A 319 -23.95 13.99 -5.02
CA SER A 319 -24.21 14.62 -3.73
C SER A 319 -25.64 15.18 -3.63
N GLU A 320 -26.19 15.73 -4.70
CA GLU A 320 -27.58 16.22 -4.74
C GLU A 320 -28.58 15.06 -4.72
N GLU A 321 -28.30 13.97 -5.42
CA GLU A 321 -29.12 12.74 -5.41
C GLU A 321 -29.10 12.07 -4.02
N GLU A 322 -27.94 11.96 -3.39
CA GLU A 322 -27.80 11.40 -2.03
C GLU A 322 -28.50 12.27 -0.98
N LEU A 323 -28.42 13.60 -1.09
CA LEU A 323 -29.14 14.55 -0.24
C LEU A 323 -30.65 14.44 -0.47
N GLY A 324 -31.08 14.33 -1.72
CA GLY A 324 -32.50 14.15 -2.05
C GLY A 324 -33.05 12.83 -1.50
N GLU A 325 -32.31 11.72 -1.56
CA GLU A 325 -32.69 10.46 -0.93
C GLU A 325 -32.67 10.53 0.60
N PHE A 326 -31.72 11.27 1.19
CA PHE A 326 -31.64 11.46 2.64
C PHE A 326 -32.86 12.25 3.16
N PHE A 327 -33.18 13.37 2.55
CA PHE A 327 -34.34 14.16 2.92
C PHE A 327 -35.65 13.41 2.70
N SER A 328 -35.81 12.68 1.61
CA SER A 328 -37.01 11.84 1.39
C SER A 328 -37.16 10.71 2.42
N ARG A 329 -36.05 10.18 2.95
CA ARG A 329 -36.08 9.20 4.04
C ARG A 329 -36.39 9.79 5.39
N GLU A 330 -35.89 11.02 5.71
CA GLU A 330 -36.22 11.70 6.94
C GLU A 330 -37.67 12.15 6.93
N ASP A 331 -38.18 12.68 5.84
CA ASP A 331 -39.59 13.02 5.69
C ASP A 331 -40.53 11.81 5.88
N ALA A 332 -40.17 10.66 5.35
CA ALA A 332 -40.89 9.39 5.55
C ALA A 332 -40.88 8.94 7.03
N ILE A 333 -39.80 9.21 7.76
CA ILE A 333 -39.68 8.84 9.18
C ILE A 333 -40.41 9.82 10.08
N LEU A 334 -40.40 11.14 9.76
CA LEU A 334 -40.99 12.20 10.59
C LEU A 334 -42.47 12.41 10.34
N PHE A 335 -42.98 12.26 9.14
CA PHE A 335 -44.35 12.63 8.76
C PHE A 335 -45.23 11.45 8.29
N GLY A 336 -44.68 10.24 8.10
CA GLY A 336 -45.42 9.13 7.50
C GLY A 336 -45.86 9.50 6.07
N ASP A 337 -46.89 8.83 5.55
CA ASP A 337 -47.46 9.12 4.22
C ASP A 337 -48.37 10.40 4.20
N GLY A 338 -48.10 11.38 5.08
CA GLY A 338 -48.88 12.62 5.18
C GLY A 338 -48.13 13.83 4.60
N ASP A 339 -48.89 14.76 4.01
CA ASP A 339 -48.39 15.99 3.40
C ASP A 339 -47.54 16.83 4.38
N VAL A 340 -46.35 17.27 3.92
CA VAL A 340 -45.47 18.19 4.65
C VAL A 340 -46.22 19.51 4.89
N PRO A 341 -46.29 20.06 6.11
CA PRO A 341 -46.95 21.34 6.34
C PRO A 341 -46.26 22.46 5.56
N ASP A 342 -47.05 23.29 4.87
CA ASP A 342 -46.58 24.45 4.07
C ASP A 342 -45.71 25.45 4.88
N GLU A 343 -45.74 25.40 6.19
CA GLU A 343 -44.95 26.25 7.11
C GLU A 343 -43.45 25.88 7.13
N TRP A 344 -43.05 24.75 6.53
CA TRP A 344 -41.69 24.22 6.51
C TRP A 344 -41.05 24.26 5.12
N ALA A 345 -41.70 24.84 4.12
CA ALA A 345 -41.13 25.09 2.81
C ALA A 345 -40.09 26.21 2.93
N TRP A 346 -38.82 25.84 2.88
CA TRP A 346 -37.71 26.79 2.79
C TRP A 346 -37.73 27.42 1.40
N GLU A 347 -37.96 28.74 1.32
CA GLU A 347 -37.68 29.50 0.11
C GLU A 347 -36.18 29.47 -0.17
N LEU A 348 -35.77 28.78 -1.25
CA LEU A 348 -34.43 28.89 -1.75
C LEU A 348 -34.13 30.35 -2.10
N PRO A 349 -32.97 30.91 -1.71
CA PRO A 349 -32.63 32.29 -2.10
C PRO A 349 -32.50 32.34 -3.63
N ASP A 350 -33.12 33.38 -4.22
CA ASP A 350 -33.05 33.66 -5.67
C ASP A 350 -31.61 33.64 -6.17
N GLU A 351 -31.38 32.96 -7.31
CA GLU A 351 -30.13 32.92 -8.07
C GLU A 351 -29.77 34.33 -8.60
N GLY A 352 -29.37 35.23 -7.74
CA GLY A 352 -29.14 36.61 -8.17
C GLY A 352 -28.14 37.44 -7.37
N THR A 353 -27.45 36.86 -6.37
CA THR A 353 -26.47 37.65 -5.61
C THR A 353 -25.33 36.78 -5.08
N LEU A 354 -24.35 36.57 -5.96
CA LEU A 354 -22.92 36.43 -5.62
C LEU A 354 -22.08 36.74 -6.83
#